data_932687bc4d1771c06bb20d572204a3ff
#
_entry.id   932687bc4d1771c06bb20d572204a3ff
#
_cell.length_a   1.000
_cell.length_b   1.000
_cell.length_c   1.000
_cell.angle_alpha   90.00
_cell.angle_beta   90.00
_cell.angle_gamma   90.00
#
_symmetry.space_group_name_H-M   'P 1'
#
loop_
_entity.id
_entity.type
_entity.pdbx_description
1 polymer ?
#
loop_
_entity_poly.entity_id
_entity_poly.type
_entity_poly.pdbx_seq_one_letter_code
_entity_poly.pdbx_strand_id
1 'polypeptide(L)'
;MLNRGVVIVRPKQPFLDWAAGLDDSRLVPDPNGEQTVYLIPSYEDDEGAWEILTTLHPTIFENELYGWHTDEAAWPKGRDFAMFKAWFEIKVYSVVEDLCDYEIFDEDDEA
;
A
#
# COMPACT_ATOMS: atom_id res chain seq x y z
N MET A 1 -0.30 -15.58 -17.31
CA MET A 1 0.06 -15.05 -15.97
C MET A 1 1.15 -14.00 -16.11
N LEU A 2 0.97 -12.88 -15.47
CA LEU A 2 1.98 -11.81 -15.51
C LEU A 2 3.21 -12.20 -14.68
N ASN A 3 4.36 -11.61 -15.03
CA ASN A 3 5.59 -11.74 -14.26
C ASN A 3 5.61 -10.75 -13.09
N ARG A 4 4.49 -10.66 -12.37
CA ARG A 4 4.28 -9.79 -11.21
C ARG A 4 3.48 -10.54 -10.16
N GLY A 5 3.69 -10.18 -8.91
CA GLY A 5 2.77 -10.47 -7.84
C GLY A 5 1.95 -9.23 -7.51
N VAL A 6 1.01 -9.36 -6.60
CA VAL A 6 0.16 -8.27 -6.15
C VAL A 6 0.18 -8.21 -4.63
N VAL A 7 0.25 -7.00 -4.09
CA VAL A 7 -0.03 -6.75 -2.68
C VAL A 7 -1.16 -5.75 -2.57
N ILE A 8 -2.10 -6.06 -1.68
CA ILE A 8 -3.22 -5.17 -1.32
C ILE A 8 -3.06 -4.83 0.15
N VAL A 9 -3.14 -3.55 0.47
CA VAL A 9 -3.04 -3.08 1.86
C VAL A 9 -4.34 -2.38 2.25
N ARG A 10 -4.74 -2.60 3.50
CA ARG A 10 -5.94 -1.98 4.07
C ARG A 10 -5.57 -1.36 5.41
N PRO A 11 -6.01 -0.12 5.70
CA PRO A 11 -5.67 0.52 6.97
C PRO A 11 -6.24 -0.24 8.17
N LYS A 12 -5.43 -0.38 9.19
CA LYS A 12 -5.83 -0.89 10.51
C LYS A 12 -6.03 0.29 11.46
N GLN A 13 -6.41 0.00 12.69
CA GLN A 13 -6.76 1.03 13.67
C GLN A 13 -5.68 2.09 13.87
N PRO A 14 -4.36 1.77 13.95
CA PRO A 14 -3.35 2.82 14.09
C PRO A 14 -3.38 3.87 12.98
N PHE A 15 -3.59 3.45 11.73
CA PHE A 15 -3.73 4.40 10.62
C PHE A 15 -4.97 5.29 10.82
N LEU A 16 -6.09 4.69 11.22
CA LEU A 16 -7.34 5.40 11.44
C LEU A 16 -7.20 6.40 12.59
N ASP A 17 -6.51 6.04 13.66
CA ASP A 17 -6.25 6.93 14.80
C ASP A 17 -5.38 8.11 14.37
N TRP A 18 -4.34 7.86 13.57
CA TRP A 18 -3.52 8.92 13.04
C TRP A 18 -4.36 9.88 12.18
N ALA A 19 -5.17 9.34 11.26
CA ALA A 19 -6.01 10.14 10.38
C ALA A 19 -7.00 11.00 11.16
N ALA A 20 -7.62 10.43 12.19
CA ALA A 20 -8.56 11.15 13.04
C ALA A 20 -7.92 12.29 13.83
N GLY A 21 -6.64 12.15 14.15
CA GLY A 21 -5.90 13.15 14.92
C GLY A 21 -5.34 14.31 14.13
N LEU A 22 -5.47 14.32 12.80
CA LEU A 22 -4.89 15.34 11.94
C LEU A 22 -5.57 16.71 12.09
N ASP A 23 -6.88 16.72 12.34
CA ASP A 23 -7.65 17.94 12.52
C ASP A 23 -8.92 17.68 13.35
N ASP A 24 -9.71 18.71 13.55
CA ASP A 24 -10.92 18.64 14.37
C ASP A 24 -12.08 17.90 13.69
N SER A 25 -12.01 17.64 12.40
CA SER A 25 -13.06 16.90 11.68
C SER A 25 -13.15 15.45 12.11
N ARG A 26 -12.01 14.87 12.55
CA ARG A 26 -11.87 13.46 12.94
C ARG A 26 -12.29 12.50 11.85
N LEU A 27 -12.20 12.93 10.60
CA LEU A 27 -12.48 12.09 9.44
C LEU A 27 -11.39 11.02 9.30
N VAL A 28 -11.81 9.83 8.91
CA VAL A 28 -10.91 8.69 8.66
C VAL A 28 -11.28 8.03 7.34
N PRO A 29 -10.33 7.37 6.68
CA PRO A 29 -10.66 6.58 5.49
C PRO A 29 -11.56 5.41 5.86
N ASP A 30 -12.44 5.02 4.95
CA ASP A 30 -13.27 3.83 5.12
C ASP A 30 -12.39 2.59 4.91
N PRO A 31 -12.16 1.76 5.94
CA PRO A 31 -11.32 0.58 5.79
C PRO A 31 -11.93 -0.49 4.87
N ASN A 32 -13.23 -0.39 4.58
CA ASN A 32 -13.93 -1.27 3.65
C ASN A 32 -14.16 -0.61 2.29
N GLY A 33 -13.60 0.59 2.09
CA GLY A 33 -13.70 1.30 0.82
C GLY A 33 -12.68 0.82 -0.21
N GLU A 34 -12.41 1.66 -1.18
CA GLU A 34 -11.46 1.34 -2.23
C GLU A 34 -10.05 1.18 -1.67
N GLN A 35 -9.37 0.13 -2.10
CA GLN A 35 -8.02 -0.20 -1.66
C GLN A 35 -7.06 -0.09 -2.83
N THR A 36 -5.81 0.30 -2.54
CA THR A 36 -4.77 0.35 -3.55
C THR A 36 -4.20 -1.03 -3.78
N VAL A 37 -4.04 -1.39 -5.04
CA VAL A 37 -3.39 -2.62 -5.46
C VAL A 37 -2.02 -2.27 -6.01
N TYR A 38 -0.98 -2.91 -5.48
CA TYR A 38 0.40 -2.67 -5.91
C TYR A 38 0.91 -3.88 -6.67
N LEU A 39 1.51 -3.65 -7.83
CA LEU A 39 2.25 -4.70 -8.53
C LEU A 39 3.65 -4.76 -7.93
N ILE A 40 4.11 -5.96 -7.63
CA ILE A 40 5.42 -6.22 -7.05
C ILE A 40 6.13 -7.28 -7.88
N PRO A 41 7.45 -7.47 -7.70
CA PRO A 41 8.15 -8.57 -8.37
C PRO A 41 7.49 -9.91 -8.09
N SER A 42 7.57 -10.82 -9.04
CA SER A 42 7.07 -12.19 -8.88
C SER A 42 7.74 -12.89 -7.70
N TYR A 43 7.00 -13.75 -7.04
CA TYR A 43 7.51 -14.56 -5.93
C TYR A 43 6.89 -15.95 -6.00
N GLU A 44 7.55 -16.94 -5.40
CA GLU A 44 7.12 -18.34 -5.44
C GLU A 44 6.39 -18.77 -4.17
N ASP A 45 6.72 -18.16 -3.03
CA ASP A 45 6.15 -18.51 -1.73
C ASP A 45 5.99 -17.27 -0.84
N ASP A 46 5.31 -17.43 0.29
CA ASP A 46 5.04 -16.33 1.20
C ASP A 46 6.32 -15.69 1.75
N GLU A 47 7.35 -16.50 1.99
CA GLU A 47 8.64 -15.97 2.46
C GLU A 47 9.24 -15.01 1.45
N GLY A 48 9.20 -15.36 0.16
CA GLY A 48 9.67 -14.49 -0.92
C GLY A 48 8.87 -13.19 -0.98
N ALA A 49 7.56 -13.26 -0.80
CA ALA A 49 6.71 -12.07 -0.77
C ALA A 49 7.10 -11.14 0.39
N TRP A 50 7.33 -11.70 1.58
CA TRP A 50 7.72 -10.90 2.74
C TRP A 50 9.10 -10.27 2.58
N GLU A 51 10.05 -10.95 1.95
CA GLU A 51 11.35 -10.36 1.63
C GLU A 51 11.21 -9.15 0.70
N ILE A 52 10.35 -9.27 -0.32
CA ILE A 52 10.06 -8.16 -1.22
C ILE A 52 9.47 -6.98 -0.44
N LEU A 53 8.54 -7.24 0.46
CA LEU A 53 7.88 -6.20 1.25
C LEU A 53 8.83 -5.52 2.24
N THR A 54 9.84 -6.22 2.76
CA THR A 54 10.84 -5.57 3.62
C THR A 54 11.57 -4.46 2.86
N THR A 55 11.73 -4.61 1.56
CA THR A 55 12.38 -3.60 0.71
C THR A 55 11.40 -2.52 0.24
N LEU A 56 10.17 -2.90 -0.11
CA LEU A 56 9.20 -2.00 -0.74
C LEU A 56 8.26 -1.30 0.22
N HIS A 57 8.17 -1.74 1.48
CA HIS A 57 7.20 -1.16 2.41
C HIS A 57 7.34 0.35 2.62
N PRO A 58 8.54 0.97 2.60
CA PRO A 58 8.61 2.42 2.74
C PRO A 58 7.84 3.14 1.65
N THR A 59 7.98 2.69 0.41
CA THR A 59 7.27 3.29 -0.73
C THR A 59 5.76 3.12 -0.60
N ILE A 60 5.31 1.92 -0.21
CA ILE A 60 3.88 1.65 -0.03
C ILE A 60 3.32 2.51 1.11
N PHE A 61 4.03 2.56 2.24
CA PHE A 61 3.60 3.32 3.41
C PHE A 61 3.44 4.81 3.06
N GLU A 62 4.45 5.39 2.40
CA GLU A 62 4.42 6.78 1.99
C GLU A 62 3.27 7.06 1.01
N ASN A 63 3.02 6.15 0.07
CA ASN A 63 1.94 6.30 -0.88
C ASN A 63 0.57 6.30 -0.20
N GLU A 64 0.38 5.43 0.80
CA GLU A 64 -0.87 5.38 1.56
C GLU A 64 -1.06 6.64 2.42
N LEU A 65 0.00 7.13 3.04
CA LEU A 65 -0.05 8.37 3.82
C LEU A 65 -0.37 9.56 2.91
N TYR A 66 0.32 9.67 1.79
CA TYR A 66 0.13 10.75 0.83
C TYR A 66 -1.30 10.77 0.28
N GLY A 67 -1.88 9.60 0.06
CA GLY A 67 -3.24 9.48 -0.43
C GLY A 67 -4.29 10.03 0.53
N TRP A 68 -3.98 10.11 1.83
CA TRP A 68 -4.88 10.68 2.82
C TRP A 68 -4.50 12.11 3.20
N HIS A 69 -3.19 12.40 3.35
CA HIS A 69 -2.72 13.70 3.82
C HIS A 69 -1.36 14.01 3.20
N THR A 70 -1.29 15.07 2.39
CA THR A 70 -0.11 15.36 1.58
C THR A 70 1.01 16.08 2.33
N ASP A 71 0.77 16.61 3.54
CA ASP A 71 1.80 17.28 4.34
C ASP A 71 2.66 16.24 5.07
N GLU A 72 3.85 16.00 4.56
CA GLU A 72 4.78 15.02 5.11
C GLU A 72 5.17 15.31 6.57
N ALA A 73 5.12 16.59 6.98
CA ALA A 73 5.45 16.96 8.36
C ALA A 73 4.50 16.33 9.38
N ALA A 74 3.27 15.99 8.98
CA ALA A 74 2.28 15.36 9.82
C ALA A 74 2.34 13.84 9.82
N TRP A 75 3.21 13.23 9.01
CA TRP A 75 3.32 11.78 8.91
C TRP A 75 4.04 11.19 10.12
N PRO A 76 3.71 9.95 10.50
CA PRO A 76 4.42 9.30 11.60
C PRO A 76 5.89 9.09 11.23
N LYS A 77 6.76 9.18 12.23
CA LYS A 77 8.19 8.98 12.06
C LYS A 77 8.61 7.58 12.50
N GLY A 78 9.79 7.15 12.07
CA GLY A 78 10.29 5.83 12.44
C GLY A 78 9.54 4.69 11.81
N ARG A 79 9.10 4.87 10.58
CA ARG A 79 8.30 3.89 9.84
C ARG A 79 9.15 2.69 9.43
N ASP A 80 9.21 1.68 10.27
CA ASP A 80 9.90 0.42 9.97
C ASP A 80 8.89 -0.64 9.51
N PHE A 81 9.38 -1.84 9.22
CA PHE A 81 8.53 -2.92 8.73
C PHE A 81 7.54 -3.39 9.80
N ALA A 82 7.94 -3.38 11.06
CA ALA A 82 7.03 -3.74 12.16
C ALA A 82 5.85 -2.76 12.23
N MET A 83 6.12 -1.47 12.08
CA MET A 83 5.08 -0.45 12.05
C MET A 83 4.16 -0.62 10.84
N PHE A 84 4.74 -0.92 9.67
CA PHE A 84 3.97 -1.18 8.46
C PHE A 84 2.97 -2.31 8.69
N LYS A 85 3.42 -3.42 9.26
CA LYS A 85 2.53 -4.56 9.57
C LYS A 85 1.48 -4.23 10.63
N ALA A 86 1.80 -3.33 11.56
CA ALA A 86 0.85 -2.91 12.60
C ALA A 86 -0.21 -1.96 12.05
N TRP A 87 0.12 -1.18 11.03
CA TRP A 87 -0.75 -0.14 10.46
C TRP A 87 -1.63 -0.64 9.32
N PHE A 88 -1.25 -1.75 8.68
CA PHE A 88 -1.97 -2.26 7.51
C PHE A 88 -2.23 -3.75 7.60
N GLU A 89 -3.42 -4.15 7.17
CA GLU A 89 -3.69 -5.53 6.80
C GLU A 89 -3.12 -5.74 5.41
N ILE A 90 -2.31 -6.79 5.23
CA ILE A 90 -1.54 -7.02 4.02
C ILE A 90 -1.96 -8.35 3.42
N LYS A 91 -2.35 -8.34 2.16
CA LYS A 91 -2.66 -9.55 1.39
C LYS A 91 -1.79 -9.60 0.16
N VAL A 92 -1.20 -10.76 -0.11
CA VAL A 92 -0.33 -10.97 -1.27
C VAL A 92 -0.90 -12.08 -2.13
N TYR A 93 -0.76 -11.91 -3.45
CA TYR A 93 -1.23 -12.87 -4.44
C TYR A 93 -0.15 -13.05 -5.50
N SER A 94 0.18 -14.31 -5.81
CA SER A 94 1.25 -14.62 -6.77
C SER A 94 0.74 -14.83 -8.20
N VAL A 95 -0.56 -15.06 -8.36
CA VAL A 95 -1.14 -15.33 -9.68
C VAL A 95 -1.91 -14.10 -10.13
N VAL A 96 -1.40 -13.45 -11.18
CA VAL A 96 -1.98 -12.22 -11.72
C VAL A 96 -2.19 -12.40 -13.21
N GLU A 97 -3.42 -12.19 -13.67
CA GLU A 97 -3.79 -12.30 -15.07
C GLU A 97 -4.20 -10.93 -15.59
N ASP A 98 -3.70 -10.58 -16.76
CA ASP A 98 -4.12 -9.38 -17.48
C ASP A 98 -5.06 -9.80 -18.60
N LEU A 99 -6.29 -9.33 -18.56
CA LEU A 99 -7.31 -9.64 -19.56
C LEU A 99 -7.36 -8.63 -20.70
N CYS A 100 -6.52 -7.61 -20.63
CA CYS A 100 -6.39 -6.63 -21.71
C CYS A 100 -5.39 -7.13 -22.75
N ASP A 101 -5.56 -6.71 -23.99
CA ASP A 101 -4.65 -7.08 -25.10
C ASP A 101 -3.68 -5.95 -25.48
N TYR A 102 -3.60 -4.92 -24.64
CA TYR A 102 -2.72 -3.76 -24.83
C TYR A 102 -1.81 -3.58 -23.61
N GLU A 103 -0.75 -2.81 -23.78
CA GLU A 103 0.26 -2.64 -22.75
C GLU A 103 -0.26 -1.90 -21.52
N ILE A 104 0.26 -2.28 -20.35
CA ILE A 104 0.05 -1.53 -19.10
C ILE A 104 0.96 -0.31 -19.13
N PHE A 105 0.41 0.86 -18.83
CA PHE A 105 1.20 2.08 -18.64
C PHE A 105 0.61 2.89 -17.48
N ASP A 106 1.43 3.77 -16.93
CA ASP A 106 1.02 4.63 -15.83
C ASP A 106 0.34 5.88 -16.40
N GLU A 107 -0.96 6.02 -16.19
CA GLU A 107 -1.73 7.16 -16.70
C GLU A 107 -1.28 8.50 -16.10
N ASP A 108 -0.73 8.47 -14.87
CA ASP A 108 -0.22 9.67 -14.21
C ASP A 108 1.15 10.09 -14.72
N ASP A 109 1.83 9.23 -15.46
CA ASP A 109 3.16 9.46 -16.03
C ASP A 109 3.10 9.83 -17.51
N GLU A 110 2.08 10.51 -17.92
CA GLU A 110 1.95 11.00 -19.30
C GLU A 110 2.88 12.19 -19.56
N ALA A 111 3.70 12.02 -20.55
CA ALA A 111 4.56 13.10 -21.03
C ALA A 111 3.82 14.00 -22.00
#